data_931572743d8360e46483c2c722ec14a7
#
_entry.id   931572743d8360e46483c2c722ec14a7
#
_cell.length_a   1.000
_cell.length_b   1.000
_cell.length_c   1.000
_cell.angle_alpha   90.00
_cell.angle_beta   90.00
_cell.angle_gamma   90.00
#
_symmetry.space_group_name_H-M   'P 1'
#
loop_
_entity.id
_entity.type
_entity.pdbx_description
1 polymer ?
#
loop_
_entity_poly.entity_id
_entity_poly.type
_entity_poly.pdbx_seq_one_letter_code
_entity_poly.pdbx_strand_id
1 'polypeptide(L)'
;MEIRSIKMEWEELDSLFENFFKDVLGKTIKCHVDFDDQTYWGVRFVDYEMPVAEIEKICYAVKANQEERKEAFPPEDGDAFSHDFGLSISAKILSHQLGCTWKKIFADEDALYLLECTDIK
;
A
#
# COMPACT_ATOMS: atom_id res chain seq x y z
N MET A 1 -15.80 -19.95 -7.97
CA MET A 1 -14.96 -18.92 -7.34
C MET A 1 -14.60 -19.34 -5.92
N GLU A 2 -13.35 -19.37 -5.63
CA GLU A 2 -12.90 -19.77 -4.32
C GLU A 2 -12.67 -18.53 -3.44
N ILE A 3 -13.30 -18.52 -2.25
CA ILE A 3 -13.14 -17.45 -1.29
C ILE A 3 -12.15 -17.91 -0.23
N ARG A 4 -11.11 -17.14 0.00
CA ARG A 4 -10.06 -17.51 0.94
C ARG A 4 -9.68 -16.35 1.85
N SER A 5 -8.98 -16.65 2.92
CA SER A 5 -8.43 -15.66 3.82
C SER A 5 -6.91 -15.68 3.71
N ILE A 6 -6.29 -14.52 3.82
CA ILE A 6 -4.85 -14.38 3.78
C ILE A 6 -4.38 -13.77 5.10
N LYS A 7 -3.43 -14.42 5.74
CA LYS A 7 -2.76 -13.91 6.94
C LYS A 7 -1.37 -13.46 6.55
N MET A 8 -1.01 -12.23 6.91
CA MET A 8 0.35 -11.71 6.69
C MET A 8 0.91 -11.18 7.99
N GLU A 9 2.04 -11.71 8.40
CA GLU A 9 2.75 -11.17 9.55
C GLU A 9 3.26 -9.77 9.20
N TRP A 10 3.41 -8.90 10.21
CA TRP A 10 3.79 -7.51 9.98
C TRP A 10 5.11 -7.38 9.21
N GLU A 11 6.09 -8.25 9.51
CA GLU A 11 7.37 -8.23 8.81
C GLU A 11 7.23 -8.61 7.33
N GLU A 12 6.37 -9.58 7.03
CA GLU A 12 6.08 -9.98 5.65
C GLU A 12 5.42 -8.85 4.88
N LEU A 13 4.53 -8.12 5.54
CA LEU A 13 3.81 -7.00 4.95
C LEU A 13 4.77 -5.87 4.60
N ASP A 14 5.67 -5.52 5.52
CA ASP A 14 6.69 -4.51 5.27
C ASP A 14 7.57 -4.90 4.07
N SER A 15 7.99 -6.17 4.01
CA SER A 15 8.79 -6.68 2.90
C SER A 15 8.03 -6.64 1.57
N LEU A 16 6.74 -6.89 1.60
CA LEU A 16 5.91 -6.84 0.40
C LEU A 16 5.91 -5.43 -0.22
N PHE A 17 5.75 -4.40 0.61
CA PHE A 17 5.81 -3.02 0.14
C PHE A 17 7.21 -2.65 -0.34
N GLU A 18 8.25 -3.05 0.37
CA GLU A 18 9.63 -2.80 -0.04
C GLU A 18 9.93 -3.42 -1.40
N ASN A 19 9.48 -4.65 -1.62
CA ASN A 19 9.65 -5.32 -2.91
C ASN A 19 8.91 -4.61 -4.03
N PHE A 20 7.71 -4.12 -3.75
CA PHE A 20 6.95 -3.36 -4.73
C PHE A 20 7.70 -2.10 -5.17
N PHE A 21 8.20 -1.33 -4.21
CA PHE A 21 8.93 -0.10 -4.52
C PHE A 21 10.23 -0.39 -5.29
N LYS A 22 10.91 -1.47 -4.93
CA LYS A 22 12.11 -1.88 -5.64
C LYS A 22 11.81 -2.24 -7.09
N ASP A 23 10.72 -2.98 -7.33
CA ASP A 23 10.33 -3.37 -8.68
C ASP A 23 9.91 -2.18 -9.53
N VAL A 24 9.18 -1.24 -8.95
CA VAL A 24 8.65 -0.10 -9.72
C VAL A 24 9.65 1.04 -9.84
N LEU A 25 10.40 1.32 -8.78
CA LEU A 25 11.30 2.47 -8.71
C LEU A 25 12.77 2.13 -8.88
N GLY A 26 13.12 0.84 -8.77
CA GLY A 26 14.50 0.40 -8.94
C GLY A 26 15.41 0.71 -7.76
N LYS A 27 14.86 1.00 -6.59
CA LYS A 27 15.64 1.32 -5.39
C LYS A 27 15.01 0.72 -4.14
N THR A 28 15.82 0.52 -3.11
CA THR A 28 15.35 0.03 -1.82
C THR A 28 14.83 1.20 -1.00
N ILE A 29 13.56 1.13 -0.60
CA ILE A 29 12.93 2.10 0.28
C ILE A 29 12.39 1.35 1.49
N LYS A 30 12.92 1.64 2.67
CA LYS A 30 12.42 1.03 3.89
C LYS A 30 11.07 1.62 4.25
N CYS A 31 10.15 0.77 4.68
CA CYS A 31 8.81 1.22 5.04
C CYS A 31 8.20 0.35 6.13
N HIS A 32 7.18 0.92 6.78
CA HIS A 32 6.37 0.22 7.77
C HIS A 32 4.91 0.46 7.48
N VAL A 33 4.08 -0.53 7.76
CA VAL A 33 2.64 -0.36 7.66
C VAL A 33 2.13 0.08 9.03
N ASP A 34 1.50 1.26 9.05
CA ASP A 34 0.84 1.77 10.25
C ASP A 34 -0.64 1.39 10.16
N PHE A 35 -1.17 0.81 11.22
CA PHE A 35 -2.55 0.34 11.26
C PHE A 35 -3.20 0.81 12.56
N ASP A 36 -4.10 1.78 12.46
CA ASP A 36 -4.83 2.31 13.63
C ASP A 36 -6.11 1.52 13.90
N ASP A 37 -6.89 1.29 12.82
CA ASP A 37 -8.12 0.49 12.91
C ASP A 37 -8.49 0.00 11.50
N GLN A 38 -9.66 -0.62 11.37
CA GLN A 38 -10.11 -1.18 10.10
C GLN A 38 -10.38 -0.12 9.03
N THR A 39 -10.52 1.13 9.44
CA THR A 39 -10.86 2.22 8.52
C THR A 39 -9.67 3.09 8.16
N TYR A 40 -8.55 2.95 8.87
CA TYR A 40 -7.36 3.74 8.58
C TYR A 40 -6.09 2.92 8.75
N TRP A 41 -5.37 2.76 7.67
CA TRP A 41 -4.03 2.16 7.65
C TRP A 41 -3.30 2.65 6.41
N GLY A 42 -1.99 2.50 6.40
CA GLY A 42 -1.20 2.91 5.26
C GLY A 42 0.26 2.56 5.42
N VAL A 43 1.04 2.77 4.37
CA VAL A 43 2.48 2.52 4.38
C VAL A 43 3.23 3.83 4.59
N ARG A 44 4.17 3.82 5.53
CA ARG A 44 5.01 4.97 5.85
C ARG A 44 6.45 4.67 5.47
N PHE A 45 7.11 5.63 4.84
CA PHE A 45 8.51 5.49 4.45
C PHE A 45 9.41 5.86 5.62
N VAL A 46 10.50 5.12 5.78
CA VAL A 46 11.47 5.37 6.84
C VAL A 46 12.64 6.16 6.24
N ASP A 47 12.84 7.38 6.75
CA ASP A 47 13.92 8.27 6.31
C ASP A 47 13.96 8.49 4.79
N TYR A 48 12.77 8.57 4.19
CA TYR A 48 12.67 8.78 2.74
C TYR A 48 11.55 9.75 2.40
N GLU A 49 11.85 10.67 1.51
CA GLU A 49 10.88 11.63 0.95
C GLU A 49 10.66 11.27 -0.51
N MET A 50 9.48 10.74 -0.82
CA MET A 50 9.19 10.30 -2.18
C MET A 50 8.76 11.48 -3.05
N PRO A 51 9.52 11.82 -4.10
CA PRO A 51 9.14 12.93 -4.98
C PRO A 51 7.94 12.60 -5.84
N VAL A 52 7.26 13.63 -6.30
CA VAL A 52 6.04 13.53 -7.12
C VAL A 52 6.24 12.61 -8.33
N ALA A 53 7.39 12.69 -9.00
CA ALA A 53 7.67 11.84 -10.15
C ALA A 53 7.60 10.34 -9.82
N GLU A 54 8.06 9.96 -8.63
CA GLU A 54 8.00 8.56 -8.18
C GLU A 54 6.57 8.19 -7.77
N ILE A 55 5.85 9.10 -7.14
CA ILE A 55 4.45 8.88 -6.79
C ILE A 55 3.63 8.58 -8.06
N GLU A 56 3.88 9.30 -9.14
CA GLU A 56 3.22 9.07 -10.41
C GLU A 56 3.51 7.69 -10.98
N LYS A 57 4.75 7.22 -10.86
CA LYS A 57 5.12 5.86 -11.29
C LYS A 57 4.36 4.81 -10.51
N ILE A 58 4.22 5.01 -9.20
CA ILE A 58 3.46 4.10 -8.34
C ILE A 58 2.00 4.05 -8.77
N CYS A 59 1.38 5.22 -8.94
CA CYS A 59 -0.02 5.31 -9.35
C CYS A 59 -0.27 4.64 -10.70
N TYR A 60 0.66 4.81 -11.62
CA TYR A 60 0.58 4.17 -12.93
C TYR A 60 0.67 2.64 -12.80
N ALA A 61 1.63 2.17 -12.00
CA ALA A 61 1.86 0.73 -11.83
C ALA A 61 0.64 0.01 -11.26
N VAL A 62 -0.07 0.63 -10.33
CA VAL A 62 -1.24 0.01 -9.69
C VAL A 62 -2.56 0.42 -10.35
N LYS A 63 -2.50 1.19 -11.43
CA LYS A 63 -3.69 1.67 -12.17
C LYS A 63 -4.66 2.42 -11.27
N ALA A 64 -4.12 3.33 -10.47
CA ALA A 64 -4.91 4.14 -9.55
C ALA A 64 -5.87 5.05 -10.32
N ASN A 65 -7.11 5.17 -9.83
CA ASN A 65 -8.07 6.10 -10.39
C ASN A 65 -7.85 7.52 -9.83
N GLN A 66 -8.67 8.49 -10.27
CA GLN A 66 -8.50 9.88 -9.84
C GLN A 66 -8.59 10.08 -8.33
N GLU A 67 -9.53 9.40 -7.70
CA GLU A 67 -9.72 9.52 -6.25
C GLU A 67 -8.52 8.98 -5.49
N GLU A 68 -8.03 7.81 -5.91
CA GLU A 68 -6.86 7.18 -5.32
C GLU A 68 -5.61 8.03 -5.53
N ARG A 69 -5.46 8.60 -6.72
CA ARG A 69 -4.32 9.49 -7.03
C ARG A 69 -4.30 10.72 -6.14
N LYS A 70 -5.46 11.32 -5.88
CA LYS A 70 -5.54 12.51 -5.00
C LYS A 70 -5.01 12.24 -3.60
N GLU A 71 -5.28 11.04 -3.08
CA GLU A 71 -4.78 10.67 -1.75
C GLU A 71 -3.28 10.42 -1.72
N ALA A 72 -2.68 10.06 -2.86
CA ALA A 72 -1.26 9.75 -2.94
C ALA A 72 -0.37 10.99 -2.99
N PHE A 73 -0.88 12.09 -3.54
CA PHE A 73 -0.07 13.30 -3.73
C PHE A 73 -0.11 14.20 -2.50
N PRO A 74 0.98 14.94 -2.23
CA PRO A 74 1.00 15.87 -1.10
C PRO A 74 0.00 16.99 -1.29
N PRO A 75 -0.42 17.66 -0.19
CA PRO A 75 -1.34 18.80 -0.28
C PRO A 75 -0.75 19.91 -1.16
N GLU A 76 -1.63 20.70 -1.79
CA GLU A 76 -1.21 21.79 -2.68
C GLU A 76 -0.26 22.80 -2.02
N ASP A 77 -0.45 23.05 -0.72
CA ASP A 77 0.37 23.96 0.06
C ASP A 77 1.59 23.27 0.66
N GLY A 78 1.77 21.99 0.38
CA GLY A 78 2.78 21.18 1.03
C GLY A 78 4.06 21.05 0.23
N ASP A 79 4.89 20.13 0.68
CA ASP A 79 6.16 19.82 0.04
C ASP A 79 5.94 19.10 -1.30
N ALA A 80 6.97 19.11 -2.13
CA ALA A 80 6.92 18.40 -3.42
C ALA A 80 7.24 16.91 -3.27
N PHE A 81 7.02 16.34 -2.10
CA PHE A 81 7.32 14.95 -1.79
C PHE A 81 6.35 14.43 -0.71
N SER A 82 6.29 13.10 -0.56
CA SER A 82 5.45 12.44 0.44
C SER A 82 6.30 11.57 1.36
N HIS A 83 5.85 11.41 2.60
CA HIS A 83 6.46 10.53 3.59
C HIS A 83 5.68 9.23 3.78
N ASP A 84 4.46 9.17 3.25
CA ASP A 84 3.60 8.00 3.38
C ASP A 84 2.56 7.95 2.27
N PHE A 85 1.87 6.83 2.20
CA PHE A 85 0.66 6.70 1.40
C PHE A 85 -0.50 6.36 2.33
N GLY A 86 -1.66 6.98 2.08
CA GLY A 86 -2.87 6.68 2.81
C GLY A 86 -3.49 5.34 2.42
N LEU A 87 -4.69 5.12 2.93
CA LEU A 87 -5.40 3.86 2.78
C LEU A 87 -5.59 3.41 1.33
N SER A 88 -6.06 4.30 0.47
CA SER A 88 -6.45 3.91 -0.89
C SER A 88 -5.29 3.40 -1.72
N ILE A 89 -4.18 4.12 -1.74
CA ILE A 89 -3.00 3.70 -2.50
C ILE A 89 -2.34 2.49 -1.84
N SER A 90 -2.25 2.46 -0.52
CA SER A 90 -1.67 1.32 0.19
C SER A 90 -2.44 0.03 -0.10
N ALA A 91 -3.78 0.11 -0.08
CA ALA A 91 -4.63 -1.04 -0.43
C ALA A 91 -4.43 -1.47 -1.89
N LYS A 92 -4.27 -0.50 -2.78
CA LYS A 92 -4.05 -0.78 -4.20
C LYS A 92 -2.71 -1.50 -4.44
N ILE A 93 -1.66 -1.07 -3.73
CA ILE A 93 -0.35 -1.72 -3.79
C ILE A 93 -0.45 -3.15 -3.26
N LEU A 94 -1.07 -3.32 -2.11
CA LEU A 94 -1.23 -4.64 -1.51
C LEU A 94 -2.00 -5.59 -2.43
N SER A 95 -3.08 -5.10 -3.01
CA SER A 95 -3.90 -5.85 -3.96
C SER A 95 -3.10 -6.23 -5.20
N HIS A 96 -2.30 -5.31 -5.72
CA HIS A 96 -1.43 -5.55 -6.88
C HIS A 96 -0.42 -6.66 -6.59
N GLN A 97 0.22 -6.60 -5.43
CA GLN A 97 1.26 -7.57 -5.08
C GLN A 97 0.69 -8.96 -4.77
N LEU A 98 -0.50 -9.02 -4.18
CA LEU A 98 -1.13 -10.30 -3.85
C LEU A 98 -1.95 -10.88 -4.99
N GLY A 99 -2.32 -10.07 -5.98
CA GLY A 99 -3.15 -10.52 -7.09
C GLY A 99 -4.59 -10.78 -6.70
N CYS A 100 -5.08 -10.14 -5.64
CA CYS A 100 -6.43 -10.33 -5.16
C CYS A 100 -6.98 -9.09 -4.47
N THR A 101 -8.30 -9.06 -4.27
CA THR A 101 -8.96 -8.06 -3.44
C THR A 101 -9.62 -8.75 -2.27
N TRP A 102 -10.11 -7.98 -1.29
CA TRP A 102 -10.76 -8.52 -0.10
C TRP A 102 -11.94 -7.65 0.28
N LYS A 103 -12.87 -8.23 1.07
CA LYS A 103 -14.04 -7.49 1.56
C LYS A 103 -13.87 -6.98 2.98
N LYS A 104 -13.06 -7.67 3.78
CA LYS A 104 -12.83 -7.30 5.17
C LYS A 104 -11.37 -7.38 5.50
N ILE A 105 -10.93 -6.53 6.40
CA ILE A 105 -9.56 -6.48 6.88
C ILE A 105 -9.60 -6.26 8.38
N PHE A 106 -8.73 -6.96 9.12
CA PHE A 106 -8.51 -6.64 10.52
C PHE A 106 -7.08 -6.99 10.89
N ALA A 107 -6.65 -6.47 12.03
CA ALA A 107 -5.28 -6.66 12.49
C ALA A 107 -5.24 -6.97 13.98
N ASP A 108 -4.25 -7.75 14.38
CA ASP A 108 -3.93 -7.95 15.78
C ASP A 108 -2.43 -7.71 15.99
N GLU A 109 -1.90 -8.09 17.15
CA GLU A 109 -0.49 -7.87 17.48
C GLU A 109 0.45 -8.64 16.56
N ASP A 110 0.00 -9.75 16.01
CA ASP A 110 0.84 -10.67 15.25
C ASP A 110 0.77 -10.46 13.74
N ALA A 111 -0.41 -10.08 13.22
CA ALA A 111 -0.60 -10.11 11.77
C ALA A 111 -1.77 -9.25 11.29
N LEU A 112 -1.77 -9.04 9.98
CA LEU A 112 -2.88 -8.48 9.24
C LEU A 112 -3.64 -9.62 8.57
N TYR A 113 -4.97 -9.57 8.64
CA TYR A 113 -5.85 -10.58 8.05
C TYR A 113 -6.73 -9.98 6.99
N LEU A 114 -6.69 -10.55 5.79
CA LEU A 114 -7.54 -10.17 4.67
C LEU A 114 -8.59 -11.26 4.49
N LEU A 115 -9.85 -10.90 4.63
CA LEU A 115 -10.95 -11.85 4.62
C LEU A 115 -11.77 -11.75 3.35
N GLU A 116 -12.33 -12.88 2.93
CA GLU A 116 -13.15 -13.00 1.73
C GLU A 116 -12.39 -12.49 0.51
N CYS A 117 -11.17 -13.01 0.33
CA CYS A 117 -10.29 -12.62 -0.78
C CYS A 117 -10.77 -13.25 -2.08
N THR A 118 -10.69 -12.47 -3.16
CA THR A 118 -11.06 -12.89 -4.51
C THR A 118 -9.93 -12.50 -5.46
N ASP A 119 -9.49 -13.43 -6.29
CA ASP A 119 -8.42 -13.16 -7.26
C ASP A 119 -8.84 -12.10 -8.28
N ILE A 120 -7.89 -11.27 -8.65
CA ILE A 120 -8.06 -10.29 -9.73
C ILE A 120 -7.73 -10.99 -11.04
N LYS A 121 -8.61 -10.80 -12.03
CA LYS A 121 -8.36 -11.35 -13.35
C LYS A 121 -7.83 -10.29 -14.31
#